data_e0c8324364a646f4fa586411c257e3cd
#
_entry.id   e0c8324364a646f4fa586411c257e3cd
#
_cell.length_a   1.000
_cell.length_b   1.000
_cell.length_c   1.000
_cell.angle_alpha   90.00
_cell.angle_beta   90.00
_cell.angle_gamma   90.00
#
_symmetry.space_group_name_H-M   'P 1'
#
loop_
_entity.id
_entity.type
_entity.pdbx_description
1 polymer ?
#
loop_
_entity_poly.entity_id
_entity_poly.type
_entity_poly.pdbx_seq_one_letter_code
_entity_poly.pdbx_strand_id
1 'polypeptide(L)'
;MTKNKNSSLSTGMAAKEFNRRTLIKRGAALAAFAPVAPMFVKNAFAATSGEVNVLMWGEYLPDSVLADFKAKTGITVNHTKIGDNGEIIAKMKAGGGAGFDLASPTNMRALQWENLGVLAPFDMNKITNIGNVNPGMVAVGERDWNFGGKGSHWVPQLWGTESISWRTDKW
;
A
#
# COMPACT_ATOMS: atom_id res chain seq x y z
N MET A 1 34.89 70.82 -34.43
CA MET A 1 33.52 70.55 -34.94
C MET A 1 33.43 69.09 -35.33
N THR A 2 32.97 68.25 -34.46
CA THR A 2 32.73 66.85 -34.80
C THR A 2 31.54 66.36 -33.98
N LYS A 3 30.43 66.09 -34.61
CA LYS A 3 29.20 65.59 -34.04
C LYS A 3 29.29 64.06 -33.78
N ASN A 4 29.15 63.69 -32.57
CA ASN A 4 29.07 62.29 -32.15
C ASN A 4 27.58 61.86 -32.19
N LYS A 5 27.26 60.87 -32.99
CA LYS A 5 25.93 60.24 -33.04
C LYS A 5 26.00 58.92 -32.25
N ASN A 6 25.49 58.92 -31.04
CA ASN A 6 25.20 57.71 -30.30
C ASN A 6 23.85 57.17 -30.73
N SER A 7 23.83 56.06 -31.42
CA SER A 7 22.63 55.27 -31.67
C SER A 7 22.44 54.27 -30.57
N SER A 8 21.50 54.52 -29.68
CA SER A 8 21.03 53.56 -28.66
C SER A 8 20.08 52.57 -29.30
N LEU A 9 20.48 51.32 -29.43
CA LEU A 9 19.62 50.20 -29.72
C LEU A 9 18.92 49.78 -28.40
N SER A 10 17.68 50.23 -28.25
CA SER A 10 16.79 49.71 -27.21
C SER A 10 16.10 48.45 -27.74
N THR A 11 16.58 47.29 -27.32
CA THR A 11 15.87 46.03 -27.52
C THR A 11 14.77 45.93 -26.48
N GLY A 12 13.57 46.35 -26.87
CA GLY A 12 12.37 46.16 -26.09
C GLY A 12 11.93 44.71 -26.13
N MET A 13 12.33 43.92 -25.11
CA MET A 13 11.63 42.65 -24.83
C MET A 13 10.29 42.99 -24.18
N ALA A 14 9.22 42.92 -24.98
CA ALA A 14 7.87 43.00 -24.45
C ALA A 14 7.61 41.81 -23.53
N ALA A 15 7.50 42.09 -22.23
CA ALA A 15 7.01 41.13 -21.26
C ALA A 15 5.56 40.76 -21.64
N LYS A 16 5.38 39.54 -22.08
CA LYS A 16 4.07 39.00 -22.44
C LYS A 16 3.31 38.79 -21.13
N GLU A 17 2.34 39.67 -20.87
CA GLU A 17 1.49 39.57 -19.69
C GLU A 17 0.80 38.22 -19.66
N PHE A 18 1.11 37.42 -18.64
CA PHE A 18 0.44 36.15 -18.35
C PHE A 18 -0.93 36.45 -17.73
N ASN A 19 -1.94 36.48 -18.54
CA ASN A 19 -3.32 36.68 -18.08
C ASN A 19 -3.88 35.32 -17.56
N ARG A 20 -4.51 35.37 -16.36
CA ARG A 20 -5.14 34.19 -15.71
C ARG A 20 -6.13 33.45 -16.64
N ARG A 21 -6.82 34.15 -17.54
CA ARG A 21 -7.69 33.51 -18.54
C ARG A 21 -6.95 32.64 -19.55
N THR A 22 -5.72 32.97 -19.90
CA THR A 22 -4.90 32.18 -20.84
C THR A 22 -4.38 30.92 -20.18
N LEU A 23 -4.12 30.96 -18.86
CA LEU A 23 -3.71 29.81 -18.08
C LEU A 23 -4.84 28.78 -17.94
N ILE A 24 -6.05 29.24 -17.67
CA ILE A 24 -7.26 28.41 -17.57
C ILE A 24 -7.60 27.75 -18.90
N LYS A 25 -7.52 28.46 -20.00
CA LYS A 25 -7.81 27.91 -21.35
C LYS A 25 -6.75 26.87 -21.79
N ARG A 26 -5.50 27.00 -21.36
CA ARG A 26 -4.45 26.02 -21.66
C ARG A 26 -4.47 24.83 -20.69
N GLY A 27 -4.94 25.03 -19.46
CA GLY A 27 -5.15 23.94 -18.49
C GLY A 27 -6.34 23.05 -18.85
N ALA A 28 -7.42 23.64 -19.40
CA ALA A 28 -8.60 22.86 -19.78
C ALA A 28 -8.37 21.93 -20.99
N ALA A 29 -7.42 22.26 -21.86
CA ALA A 29 -7.09 21.40 -23.02
C ALA A 29 -6.27 20.14 -22.64
N LEU A 30 -5.61 20.13 -21.47
CA LEU A 30 -4.88 18.96 -20.97
C LEU A 30 -5.74 18.05 -20.08
N ALA A 31 -6.89 18.54 -19.60
CA ALA A 31 -7.82 17.74 -18.80
C ALA A 31 -8.72 16.80 -19.61
N ALA A 32 -8.78 16.96 -20.96
CA ALA A 32 -9.65 16.15 -21.82
C ALA A 32 -9.06 14.77 -22.20
N PHE A 33 -7.84 14.44 -21.77
CA PHE A 33 -7.16 13.18 -22.04
C PHE A 33 -6.65 12.48 -20.78
N ALA A 34 -7.26 12.71 -19.62
CA ALA A 34 -7.13 11.78 -18.53
C ALA A 34 -8.22 10.70 -18.75
N PRO A 35 -7.90 9.51 -19.28
CA PRO A 35 -8.76 8.37 -19.05
C PRO A 35 -8.77 8.23 -17.52
N VAL A 36 -9.96 8.30 -16.92
CA VAL A 36 -10.22 7.79 -15.59
C VAL A 36 -10.05 6.28 -15.72
N ALA A 37 -8.83 5.85 -15.93
CA ALA A 37 -8.46 4.49 -15.66
C ALA A 37 -8.58 4.39 -14.13
N PRO A 38 -9.38 3.46 -13.60
CA PRO A 38 -9.20 3.07 -12.23
C PRO A 38 -7.71 2.74 -12.14
N MET A 39 -6.99 3.44 -11.28
CA MET A 39 -5.64 3.09 -10.94
C MET A 39 -5.69 1.78 -10.13
N PHE A 40 -6.11 0.72 -10.81
CA PHE A 40 -5.54 -0.56 -10.52
C PHE A 40 -4.08 -0.37 -10.93
N VAL A 41 -3.24 -0.05 -9.98
CA VAL A 41 -1.86 -0.41 -10.08
C VAL A 41 -1.92 -1.92 -10.29
N LYS A 42 -2.03 -2.33 -11.56
CA LYS A 42 -1.67 -3.68 -11.94
C LYS A 42 -0.30 -3.81 -11.32
N ASN A 43 -0.21 -4.68 -10.32
CA ASN A 43 1.04 -5.03 -9.71
C ASN A 43 2.06 -5.04 -10.83
N ALA A 44 2.82 -3.97 -10.97
CA ALA A 44 4.13 -4.15 -11.43
C ALA A 44 4.67 -5.14 -10.40
N PHE A 45 4.60 -6.42 -10.74
CA PHE A 45 5.60 -7.35 -10.27
C PHE A 45 6.87 -6.64 -10.70
N ALA A 46 7.35 -5.79 -9.83
CA ALA A 46 8.66 -5.24 -9.98
C ALA A 46 9.49 -6.47 -10.21
N ALA A 47 10.08 -6.55 -11.38
CA ALA A 47 11.02 -7.59 -11.68
C ALA A 47 11.93 -7.62 -10.48
N THR A 48 11.66 -8.53 -9.59
CA THR A 48 12.19 -8.78 -8.26
C THR A 48 13.08 -7.64 -7.76
N SER A 49 12.49 -6.65 -7.08
CA SER A 49 13.28 -5.57 -6.44
C SER A 49 14.23 -6.16 -5.38
N GLY A 50 14.05 -7.44 -5.04
CA GLY A 50 14.74 -8.07 -3.94
C GLY A 50 14.23 -7.60 -2.57
N GLU A 51 13.10 -6.89 -2.53
CA GLU A 51 12.52 -6.32 -1.31
C GLU A 51 11.03 -6.57 -1.22
N VAL A 52 10.52 -6.74 0.01
CA VAL A 52 9.10 -6.85 0.34
C VAL A 52 8.81 -5.94 1.53
N ASN A 53 7.81 -5.07 1.40
CA ASN A 53 7.38 -4.15 2.44
C ASN A 53 6.20 -4.75 3.22
N VAL A 54 6.40 -5.03 4.50
CA VAL A 54 5.44 -5.72 5.35
C VAL A 54 4.97 -4.81 6.47
N LEU A 55 3.66 -4.64 6.60
CA LEU A 55 3.02 -3.93 7.69
C LEU A 55 2.46 -4.96 8.68
N MET A 56 3.14 -5.17 9.81
CA MET A 56 2.86 -6.27 10.74
C MET A 56 3.16 -5.91 12.19
N TRP A 57 2.57 -6.67 13.12
CA TRP A 57 2.83 -6.59 14.55
C TRP A 57 4.31 -6.76 14.88
N GLY A 58 4.79 -5.96 15.84
CA GLY A 58 6.22 -5.83 16.12
C GLY A 58 6.93 -7.12 16.49
N GLU A 59 6.26 -7.99 17.24
CA GLU A 59 6.83 -9.22 17.76
C GLU A 59 6.72 -10.43 16.81
N TYR A 60 5.95 -10.32 15.72
CA TYR A 60 5.65 -11.46 14.85
C TYR A 60 6.73 -11.77 13.83
N LEU A 61 7.65 -10.85 13.60
CA LEU A 61 8.81 -11.02 12.74
C LEU A 61 10.09 -10.64 13.47
N PRO A 62 10.66 -11.54 14.28
CA PRO A 62 11.95 -11.34 14.92
C PRO A 62 13.08 -11.15 13.89
N ASP A 63 14.10 -10.38 14.25
CA ASP A 63 15.22 -10.07 13.35
C ASP A 63 15.95 -11.34 12.85
N SER A 64 15.98 -12.40 13.66
CA SER A 64 16.53 -13.70 13.27
C SER A 64 15.76 -14.33 12.10
N VAL A 65 14.42 -14.26 12.12
CA VAL A 65 13.57 -14.78 11.03
C VAL A 65 13.79 -13.97 9.76
N LEU A 66 13.92 -12.65 9.86
CA LEU A 66 14.19 -11.78 8.73
C LEU A 66 15.56 -12.07 8.10
N ALA A 67 16.58 -12.28 8.95
CA ALA A 67 17.93 -12.63 8.51
C ALA A 67 17.96 -14.00 7.79
N ASP A 68 17.30 -15.00 8.37
CA ASP A 68 17.21 -16.35 7.78
C ASP A 68 16.44 -16.33 6.46
N PHE A 69 15.37 -15.58 6.37
CA PHE A 69 14.60 -15.42 5.14
C PHE A 69 15.46 -14.80 4.03
N LYS A 70 16.16 -13.71 4.36
CA LYS A 70 17.07 -13.06 3.42
C LYS A 70 18.20 -13.99 2.97
N ALA A 71 18.79 -14.75 3.90
CA ALA A 71 19.86 -15.71 3.57
C ALA A 71 19.38 -16.81 2.61
N LYS A 72 18.13 -17.27 2.76
CA LYS A 72 17.55 -18.35 1.96
C LYS A 72 17.00 -17.87 0.61
N THR A 73 16.50 -16.66 0.52
CA THR A 73 15.75 -16.17 -0.66
C THR A 73 16.44 -15.04 -1.41
N GLY A 74 17.39 -14.35 -0.77
CA GLY A 74 17.97 -13.10 -1.28
C GLY A 74 17.05 -11.89 -1.12
N ILE A 75 15.82 -12.06 -0.60
CA ILE A 75 14.82 -11.00 -0.48
C ILE A 75 14.96 -10.29 0.87
N THR A 76 15.03 -8.97 0.84
CA THR A 76 14.99 -8.14 2.05
C THR A 76 13.54 -7.85 2.45
N VAL A 77 13.18 -8.06 3.70
CA VAL A 77 11.88 -7.68 4.23
C VAL A 77 11.99 -6.37 5.00
N ASN A 78 11.32 -5.35 4.51
CA ASN A 78 11.19 -4.05 5.17
C ASN A 78 9.98 -4.12 6.11
N HIS A 79 10.22 -4.35 7.40
CA HIS A 79 9.18 -4.53 8.41
C HIS A 79 8.77 -3.18 9.02
N THR A 80 7.59 -2.69 8.69
CA THR A 80 6.95 -1.59 9.41
C THR A 80 6.14 -2.16 10.58
N LYS A 81 6.63 -1.91 11.80
CA LYS A 81 6.01 -2.40 13.03
C LYS A 81 4.77 -1.59 13.39
N ILE A 82 3.75 -2.29 13.87
CA ILE A 82 2.48 -1.70 14.36
C ILE A 82 2.15 -2.25 15.74
N GLY A 83 1.35 -1.49 16.49
CA GLY A 83 0.88 -1.84 17.82
C GLY A 83 -0.60 -2.21 17.91
N ASP A 84 -1.41 -1.83 16.92
CA ASP A 84 -2.85 -2.13 16.92
C ASP A 84 -3.45 -2.19 15.51
N ASN A 85 -4.67 -2.74 15.41
CA ASN A 85 -5.40 -2.85 14.14
C ASN A 85 -5.84 -1.51 13.54
N GLY A 86 -6.04 -0.49 14.35
CA GLY A 86 -6.41 0.85 13.89
C GLY A 86 -5.26 1.50 13.16
N GLU A 87 -4.04 1.30 13.64
CA GLU A 87 -2.81 1.79 13.01
C GLU A 87 -2.61 1.18 11.63
N ILE A 88 -2.81 -0.15 11.47
CA ILE A 88 -2.74 -0.81 10.15
C ILE A 88 -3.69 -0.14 9.17
N ILE A 89 -4.96 -0.02 9.55
CA ILE A 89 -5.99 0.56 8.70
C ILE A 89 -5.69 2.02 8.36
N ALA A 90 -5.23 2.81 9.34
CA ALA A 90 -4.89 4.21 9.12
C ALA A 90 -3.75 4.37 8.11
N LYS A 91 -2.68 3.57 8.24
CA LYS A 91 -1.55 3.57 7.29
C LYS A 91 -1.98 3.14 5.88
N MET A 92 -2.80 2.11 5.77
CA MET A 92 -3.31 1.63 4.48
C MET A 92 -4.23 2.67 3.82
N LYS A 93 -5.10 3.34 4.59
CA LYS A 93 -5.95 4.43 4.07
C LYS A 93 -5.13 5.61 3.58
N ALA A 94 -4.14 6.05 4.35
CA ALA A 94 -3.33 7.21 4.02
C ALA A 94 -2.58 7.04 2.69
N GLY A 95 -2.12 5.82 2.39
CA GLY A 95 -1.41 5.48 1.16
C GLY A 95 -2.30 4.91 0.04
N GLY A 96 -3.60 4.71 0.26
CA GLY A 96 -4.45 3.99 -0.69
C GLY A 96 -3.95 2.57 -0.99
N GLY A 97 -3.30 1.94 -0.02
CA GLY A 97 -2.63 0.65 -0.16
C GLY A 97 -1.20 0.71 -0.75
N ALA A 98 -0.75 1.86 -1.21
CA ALA A 98 0.60 2.01 -1.74
C ALA A 98 1.67 1.94 -0.63
N GLY A 99 2.83 1.39 -0.98
CA GLY A 99 4.00 1.32 -0.08
C GLY A 99 4.08 0.05 0.78
N PHE A 100 3.05 -0.81 0.74
CA PHE A 100 3.07 -2.10 1.41
C PHE A 100 2.66 -3.21 0.46
N ASP A 101 3.41 -4.31 0.47
CA ASP A 101 3.11 -5.51 -0.31
C ASP A 101 2.24 -6.47 0.50
N LEU A 102 2.43 -6.50 1.82
CA LEU A 102 1.69 -7.34 2.75
C LEU A 102 1.27 -6.54 3.98
N ALA A 103 0.08 -6.84 4.50
CA ALA A 103 -0.41 -6.34 5.78
C ALA A 103 -0.94 -7.50 6.63
N SER A 104 -0.77 -7.42 7.96
CA SER A 104 -1.18 -8.48 8.89
C SER A 104 -2.29 -8.02 9.85
N PRO A 105 -3.53 -7.88 9.37
CA PRO A 105 -4.68 -7.61 10.22
C PRO A 105 -5.12 -8.87 10.97
N THR A 106 -5.86 -8.68 12.07
CA THR A 106 -6.58 -9.80 12.69
C THR A 106 -7.80 -10.21 11.86
N ASN A 107 -8.15 -11.50 11.91
CA ASN A 107 -9.25 -12.07 11.12
C ASN A 107 -10.61 -11.40 11.37
N MET A 108 -10.91 -10.93 12.58
CA MET A 108 -12.19 -10.26 12.90
C MET A 108 -12.36 -8.88 12.26
N ARG A 109 -11.39 -8.40 11.51
CA ARG A 109 -11.45 -7.08 10.84
C ARG A 109 -11.85 -7.16 9.37
N ALA A 110 -12.21 -8.33 8.86
CA ALA A 110 -12.52 -8.58 7.45
C ALA A 110 -13.43 -7.51 6.83
N LEU A 111 -14.57 -7.20 7.44
CA LEU A 111 -15.52 -6.21 6.94
C LEU A 111 -14.91 -4.80 6.76
N GLN A 112 -13.98 -4.41 7.63
CA GLN A 112 -13.31 -3.11 7.51
C GLN A 112 -12.37 -3.08 6.30
N TRP A 113 -11.74 -4.21 5.99
CA TRP A 113 -10.80 -4.35 4.87
C TRP A 113 -11.53 -4.50 3.54
N GLU A 114 -12.64 -5.20 3.51
CA GLU A 114 -13.49 -5.28 2.32
C GLU A 114 -13.91 -3.88 1.86
N ASN A 115 -14.41 -3.06 2.79
CA ASN A 115 -14.81 -1.69 2.49
C ASN A 115 -13.64 -0.78 2.06
N LEU A 116 -12.43 -1.10 2.49
CA LEU A 116 -11.24 -0.35 2.10
C LEU A 116 -10.82 -0.60 0.64
N GLY A 117 -11.06 -1.83 0.13
CA GLY A 117 -10.88 -2.18 -1.28
C GLY A 117 -9.43 -2.17 -1.78
N VAL A 118 -8.44 -2.25 -0.88
CA VAL A 118 -7.00 -2.16 -1.22
C VAL A 118 -6.29 -3.50 -1.30
N LEU A 119 -6.96 -4.59 -0.95
CA LEU A 119 -6.37 -5.93 -0.97
C LEU A 119 -6.62 -6.63 -2.31
N ALA A 120 -5.64 -7.42 -2.73
CA ALA A 120 -5.76 -8.39 -3.81
C ALA A 120 -5.91 -9.81 -3.25
N PRO A 121 -6.65 -10.71 -3.91
CA PRO A 121 -6.74 -12.10 -3.51
C PRO A 121 -5.39 -12.80 -3.66
N PHE A 122 -5.11 -13.74 -2.77
CA PHE A 122 -3.97 -14.63 -2.90
C PHE A 122 -4.20 -15.68 -3.98
N ASP A 123 -3.16 -15.98 -4.75
CA ASP A 123 -3.13 -17.20 -5.57
C ASP A 123 -2.73 -18.39 -4.66
N MET A 124 -3.73 -19.07 -4.14
CA MET A 124 -3.55 -20.18 -3.20
C MET A 124 -2.73 -21.33 -3.78
N ASN A 125 -2.67 -21.48 -5.11
CA ASN A 125 -1.85 -22.50 -5.76
C ASN A 125 -0.35 -22.22 -5.63
N LYS A 126 0.03 -20.99 -5.38
CA LYS A 126 1.42 -20.59 -5.15
C LYS A 126 1.87 -20.72 -3.69
N ILE A 127 0.94 -20.95 -2.77
CA ILE A 127 1.22 -21.12 -1.35
C ILE A 127 1.35 -22.61 -1.04
N THR A 128 2.46 -23.19 -1.43
CA THR A 128 2.68 -24.64 -1.40
C THR A 128 2.63 -25.25 -0.01
N ASN A 129 2.86 -24.46 1.04
CA ASN A 129 2.83 -24.90 2.43
C ASN A 129 1.49 -24.69 3.14
N ILE A 130 0.46 -24.24 2.43
CA ILE A 130 -0.87 -24.02 3.01
C ILE A 130 -1.47 -25.29 3.62
N GLY A 131 -1.14 -26.45 3.06
CA GLY A 131 -1.55 -27.75 3.59
C GLY A 131 -1.01 -28.08 5.00
N ASN A 132 0.01 -27.35 5.47
CA ASN A 132 0.56 -27.49 6.82
C ASN A 132 -0.17 -26.60 7.83
N VAL A 133 -1.08 -25.75 7.37
CA VAL A 133 -1.86 -24.85 8.23
C VAL A 133 -3.14 -25.57 8.67
N ASN A 134 -3.58 -25.30 9.90
CA ASN A 134 -4.83 -25.86 10.42
C ASN A 134 -6.00 -25.53 9.45
N PRO A 135 -6.71 -26.56 8.94
CA PRO A 135 -7.79 -26.35 7.95
C PRO A 135 -8.89 -25.42 8.42
N GLY A 136 -9.20 -25.43 9.74
CA GLY A 136 -10.19 -24.51 10.30
C GLY A 136 -9.77 -23.04 10.20
N MET A 137 -8.48 -22.74 10.27
CA MET A 137 -7.97 -21.39 10.09
C MET A 137 -7.97 -20.97 8.61
N VAL A 138 -7.67 -21.90 7.72
CA VAL A 138 -7.77 -21.65 6.27
C VAL A 138 -9.23 -21.35 5.89
N ALA A 139 -10.18 -22.12 6.41
CA ALA A 139 -11.62 -21.92 6.16
C ALA A 139 -12.13 -20.54 6.63
N VAL A 140 -11.52 -19.93 7.65
CA VAL A 140 -11.82 -18.55 8.05
C VAL A 140 -11.49 -17.56 6.92
N GLY A 141 -10.32 -17.72 6.29
CA GLY A 141 -9.94 -16.88 5.15
C GLY A 141 -10.89 -17.04 3.97
N GLU A 142 -11.29 -18.26 3.66
CA GLU A 142 -12.21 -18.55 2.57
C GLU A 142 -13.64 -18.03 2.82
N ARG A 143 -14.09 -18.07 4.08
CA ARG A 143 -15.42 -17.62 4.47
C ARG A 143 -15.53 -16.11 4.62
N ASP A 144 -14.59 -15.51 5.36
CA ASP A 144 -14.73 -14.14 5.85
C ASP A 144 -13.92 -13.13 5.00
N TRP A 145 -12.92 -13.58 4.26
CA TRP A 145 -12.02 -12.75 3.46
C TRP A 145 -12.10 -13.00 1.95
N ASN A 146 -13.16 -13.65 1.49
CA ASN A 146 -13.43 -13.88 0.07
C ASN A 146 -14.24 -12.72 -0.51
N PHE A 147 -13.62 -11.56 -0.65
CA PHE A 147 -14.26 -10.33 -1.08
C PHE A 147 -14.74 -10.42 -2.54
N GLY A 148 -16.05 -10.25 -2.71
CA GLY A 148 -16.66 -10.31 -4.04
C GLY A 148 -16.52 -11.65 -4.74
N GLY A 149 -16.27 -12.75 -4.03
CA GLY A 149 -16.13 -14.09 -4.61
C GLY A 149 -14.84 -14.29 -5.43
N LYS A 150 -13.82 -13.46 -5.23
CA LYS A 150 -12.58 -13.48 -6.01
C LYS A 150 -11.46 -14.36 -5.43
N GLY A 151 -11.74 -15.08 -4.36
CA GLY A 151 -10.76 -15.86 -3.62
C GLY A 151 -10.35 -15.21 -2.31
N SER A 152 -9.60 -15.92 -1.48
CA SER A 152 -9.20 -15.41 -0.18
C SER A 152 -8.19 -14.26 -0.29
N HIS A 153 -8.49 -13.17 0.39
CA HIS A 153 -7.60 -12.01 0.54
C HIS A 153 -6.77 -12.08 1.83
N TRP A 154 -6.83 -13.20 2.53
CA TRP A 154 -6.15 -13.42 3.79
C TRP A 154 -5.64 -14.85 3.91
N VAL A 155 -4.44 -15.00 4.48
CA VAL A 155 -3.82 -16.30 4.76
C VAL A 155 -3.43 -16.31 6.23
N PRO A 156 -3.79 -17.35 7.00
CA PRO A 156 -3.43 -17.43 8.40
C PRO A 156 -1.91 -17.58 8.56
N GLN A 157 -1.35 -16.75 9.44
CA GLN A 157 0.09 -16.76 9.75
C GLN A 157 0.33 -17.19 11.20
N LEU A 158 -0.41 -16.60 12.12
CA LEU A 158 -0.36 -16.88 13.55
C LEU A 158 -1.78 -16.99 14.09
N TRP A 159 -1.96 -17.76 15.14
CA TRP A 159 -3.21 -17.79 15.87
C TRP A 159 -2.95 -17.79 17.38
N GLY A 160 -3.91 -17.31 18.13
CA GLY A 160 -3.89 -17.31 19.57
C GLY A 160 -5.30 -17.34 20.12
N THR A 161 -5.42 -17.60 21.39
CA THR A 161 -6.68 -17.53 22.12
C THR A 161 -6.68 -16.31 23.02
N GLU A 162 -7.83 -15.64 23.07
CA GLU A 162 -8.10 -14.62 24.05
C GLU A 162 -9.06 -15.18 25.09
N SER A 163 -8.84 -14.86 26.35
CA SER A 163 -9.69 -15.29 27.46
C SER A 163 -9.89 -14.15 28.46
N ILE A 164 -10.96 -14.26 29.20
CA ILE A 164 -11.25 -13.35 30.29
C ILE A 164 -10.62 -13.93 31.56
N SER A 165 -9.80 -13.13 32.23
CA SER A 165 -9.29 -13.41 33.55
C SER A 165 -10.05 -12.56 34.56
N TRP A 166 -10.47 -13.17 35.67
CA TRP A 166 -11.16 -12.46 36.76
C TRP A 166 -10.54 -12.82 38.10
N ARG A 167 -10.77 -11.95 39.05
CA ARG A 167 -10.34 -12.18 40.43
C ARG A 167 -11.34 -13.10 41.10
N THR A 168 -10.90 -14.28 41.52
CA THR A 168 -11.76 -15.26 42.21
C THR A 168 -12.11 -14.86 43.63
N ASP A 169 -11.42 -13.88 44.25
CA ASP A 169 -11.70 -13.33 45.56
C ASP A 169 -12.78 -12.25 45.55
N LYS A 170 -13.32 -11.93 44.39
CA LYS A 170 -14.35 -10.89 44.20
C LYS A 170 -15.69 -11.44 43.68
N TRP A 171 -15.75 -12.72 43.29
CA TRP A 171 -16.92 -13.38 42.70
C TRP A 171 -17.18 -14.72 43.36
#